data_3c7fc143a0dbbbd973e055431a2e4eac
#
_entry.id   3c7fc143a0dbbbd973e055431a2e4eac
#
_cell.length_a   1.000
_cell.length_b   1.000
_cell.length_c   1.000
_cell.angle_alpha   90.00
_cell.angle_beta   90.00
_cell.angle_gamma   90.00
#
_symmetry.space_group_name_H-M   'P 1'
#
loop_
_entity.id
_entity.type
_entity.pdbx_description
1 polymer ?
#
loop_
_entity_poly.entity_id
_entity_poly.type
_entity_poly.pdbx_seq_one_letter_code
_entity_poly.pdbx_strand_id
1 'polypeptide(L)'
;MLFAIALLLSSTPRPSHAQDPAPYTLHVYTNLIQIPTLVVTSDLKQLPPIPLKNFNISLDEGSPFHPTRVHREGDDPIDLAILLDASDDQNILIKNIGATLDTLIPSYLHPEDHVSIFALDCTLIRSFDDLPANAANLHLGVTAVLASPKLHGTKIHSACANQLHLWDAMARISVGLATRPGRRVLLAVSDGRDTASTSKEYDLSQLLSSESIALFALQDTFSFNGNFATSLSETRLSRHFAMGTDSSEDIFRELCQNNGGTTLPTSPDDLKRNLQNVITMLRNRYILEFPRANNSEPGLHNINVTIPDPTAFIAITGVIVPLPDTKLLADPTTVPTTTPSQVIFGNHRPLHPTQEPHP
;
A
#
# COMPACT_ATOMS: atom_id res chain seq x y z
N MET A 1 7.65 -88.35 -45.49
CA MET A 1 8.74 -87.50 -44.90
C MET A 1 8.12 -86.25 -44.36
N LEU A 2 7.87 -86.21 -43.04
CA LEU A 2 7.25 -85.07 -42.34
C LEU A 2 8.35 -84.28 -41.65
N PHE A 3 8.51 -82.99 -42.00
CA PHE A 3 9.39 -82.04 -41.28
C PHE A 3 8.56 -81.32 -40.26
N ALA A 4 8.82 -81.56 -38.98
CA ALA A 4 8.25 -80.70 -37.89
C ALA A 4 9.19 -79.52 -37.61
N ILE A 5 8.70 -78.29 -37.80
CA ILE A 5 9.41 -77.09 -37.44
C ILE A 5 8.96 -76.71 -36.02
N ALA A 6 9.86 -76.77 -35.08
CA ALA A 6 9.65 -76.32 -33.71
C ALA A 6 9.94 -74.79 -33.63
N LEU A 7 8.89 -73.97 -33.40
CA LEU A 7 9.04 -72.57 -33.09
C LEU A 7 9.41 -72.38 -31.61
N LEU A 8 10.65 -71.98 -31.37
CA LEU A 8 11.12 -71.53 -30.07
C LEU A 8 10.72 -70.06 -29.88
N LEU A 9 9.69 -69.84 -29.07
CA LEU A 9 9.31 -68.48 -28.60
C LEU A 9 10.30 -68.00 -27.54
N SER A 10 11.25 -67.18 -27.93
CA SER A 10 12.15 -66.48 -27.01
C SER A 10 11.40 -65.31 -26.35
N SER A 11 10.94 -65.51 -25.13
CA SER A 11 10.42 -64.41 -24.27
C SER A 11 11.57 -63.56 -23.77
N THR A 12 11.80 -62.42 -24.40
CA THR A 12 12.70 -61.39 -23.86
C THR A 12 12.04 -60.71 -22.65
N PRO A 13 12.70 -60.68 -21.48
CA PRO A 13 12.18 -59.91 -20.35
C PRO A 13 12.18 -58.43 -20.72
N ARG A 14 11.01 -57.79 -20.69
CA ARG A 14 10.90 -56.31 -20.80
C ARG A 14 11.55 -55.70 -19.57
N PRO A 15 12.46 -54.69 -19.75
CA PRO A 15 12.98 -53.96 -18.64
C PRO A 15 11.79 -53.23 -17.98
N SER A 16 11.53 -53.55 -16.71
CA SER A 16 10.65 -52.81 -15.84
C SER A 16 11.27 -51.41 -15.67
N HIS A 17 10.72 -50.40 -16.33
CA HIS A 17 11.05 -49.02 -15.98
C HIS A 17 10.58 -48.83 -14.54
N ALA A 18 11.53 -48.78 -13.61
CA ALA A 18 11.28 -48.23 -12.30
C ALA A 18 10.78 -46.79 -12.54
N GLN A 19 9.52 -46.52 -12.25
CA GLN A 19 9.01 -45.15 -12.24
C GLN A 19 9.87 -44.42 -11.23
N ASP A 20 10.64 -43.42 -11.70
CA ASP A 20 11.27 -42.46 -10.81
C ASP A 20 10.19 -41.95 -9.85
N PRO A 21 10.41 -42.00 -8.54
CA PRO A 21 9.43 -41.43 -7.60
C PRO A 21 9.19 -39.97 -7.98
N ALA A 22 7.93 -39.62 -8.19
CA ALA A 22 7.56 -38.25 -8.46
C ALA A 22 8.24 -37.32 -7.44
N PRO A 23 8.85 -36.20 -7.86
CA PRO A 23 9.54 -35.31 -6.93
C PRO A 23 8.59 -34.92 -5.81
N TYR A 24 8.95 -35.27 -4.57
CA TYR A 24 8.15 -34.94 -3.40
C TYR A 24 8.23 -33.43 -3.16
N THR A 25 7.14 -32.72 -3.35
CA THR A 25 7.05 -31.28 -3.08
C THR A 25 6.48 -31.08 -1.68
N LEU A 26 7.30 -30.58 -0.77
CA LEU A 26 6.88 -30.19 0.56
C LEU A 26 6.37 -28.75 0.52
N HIS A 27 5.09 -28.55 0.82
CA HIS A 27 4.52 -27.22 1.00
C HIS A 27 4.70 -26.76 2.45
N VAL A 28 5.47 -25.70 2.67
CA VAL A 28 5.66 -25.10 3.99
C VAL A 28 4.72 -23.92 4.12
N TYR A 29 3.75 -24.01 5.03
CA TYR A 29 2.87 -22.90 5.38
C TYR A 29 3.53 -22.02 6.44
N THR A 30 3.86 -20.79 6.06
CA THR A 30 4.44 -19.80 6.96
C THR A 30 3.32 -18.91 7.52
N ASN A 31 3.04 -19.06 8.79
CA ASN A 31 2.01 -18.26 9.48
C ASN A 31 2.62 -16.96 10.03
N LEU A 32 3.14 -16.13 9.12
CA LEU A 32 3.78 -14.87 9.44
C LEU A 32 2.90 -13.69 9.06
N ILE A 33 2.85 -12.71 9.95
CA ILE A 33 2.28 -11.39 9.69
C ILE A 33 3.44 -10.46 9.32
N GLN A 34 3.27 -9.65 8.29
CA GLN A 34 4.20 -8.63 7.85
C GLN A 34 3.54 -7.25 7.96
N ILE A 35 4.23 -6.31 8.60
CA ILE A 35 3.77 -4.93 8.74
C ILE A 35 4.76 -3.99 8.05
N PRO A 36 4.41 -3.43 6.88
CA PRO A 36 5.17 -2.34 6.29
C PRO A 36 5.07 -1.10 7.18
N THR A 37 6.20 -0.60 7.62
CA THR A 37 6.29 0.47 8.61
C THR A 37 7.24 1.56 8.12
N LEU A 38 6.70 2.75 7.85
CA LEU A 38 7.50 3.95 7.58
C LEU A 38 8.01 4.51 8.90
N VAL A 39 9.32 4.72 9.01
CA VAL A 39 9.94 5.36 10.16
C VAL A 39 10.89 6.45 9.68
N VAL A 40 10.57 7.69 9.98
CA VAL A 40 11.33 8.88 9.60
C VAL A 40 11.37 9.87 10.76
N THR A 41 12.21 10.90 10.64
CA THR A 41 12.18 12.03 11.58
C THR A 41 10.94 12.88 11.35
N SER A 42 10.64 13.82 12.25
CA SER A 42 9.54 14.76 12.11
C SER A 42 9.64 15.65 10.85
N ASP A 43 10.85 15.87 10.33
CA ASP A 43 11.10 16.57 9.06
C ASP A 43 11.26 15.63 7.86
N LEU A 44 10.71 14.41 7.97
CA LEU A 44 10.65 13.39 6.92
C LEU A 44 12.01 12.88 6.42
N LYS A 45 13.07 13.03 7.21
CA LYS A 45 14.38 12.48 6.90
C LYS A 45 14.51 11.05 7.39
N GLN A 46 15.33 10.30 6.69
CA GLN A 46 15.63 8.93 7.07
C GLN A 46 16.41 8.87 8.38
N LEU A 47 15.97 8.01 9.28
CA LEU A 47 16.71 7.67 10.50
C LEU A 47 17.84 6.67 10.21
N PRO A 48 18.89 6.64 11.06
CA PRO A 48 19.87 5.55 11.05
C PRO A 48 19.17 4.17 11.16
N PRO A 49 19.82 3.08 10.70
CA PRO A 49 19.25 1.74 10.81
C PRO A 49 18.84 1.41 12.25
N ILE A 50 17.58 1.00 12.41
CA ILE A 50 16.98 0.71 13.70
C ILE A 50 17.11 -0.80 13.98
N PRO A 51 17.77 -1.21 15.08
CA PRO A 51 17.88 -2.63 15.44
C PRO A 51 16.51 -3.22 15.77
N LEU A 52 16.33 -4.52 15.49
CA LEU A 52 15.12 -5.29 15.75
C LEU A 52 14.58 -5.09 17.17
N LYS A 53 15.47 -5.18 18.16
CA LYS A 53 15.12 -5.04 19.60
C LYS A 53 14.54 -3.67 20.00
N ASN A 54 14.65 -2.69 19.12
CA ASN A 54 14.13 -1.35 19.37
C ASN A 54 12.68 -1.18 18.86
N PHE A 55 12.16 -2.14 18.09
CA PHE A 55 10.76 -2.12 17.70
C PHE A 55 9.91 -2.82 18.75
N ASN A 56 8.89 -2.12 19.24
CA ASN A 56 7.84 -2.69 20.07
C ASN A 56 6.53 -2.64 19.30
N ILE A 57 5.86 -3.77 19.21
CA ILE A 57 4.58 -3.91 18.53
C ILE A 57 3.53 -4.31 19.56
N SER A 58 2.36 -3.69 19.53
CA SER A 58 1.19 -4.17 20.26
C SER A 58 0.00 -4.23 19.32
N LEU A 59 -0.86 -5.22 19.54
CA LEU A 59 -2.06 -5.49 18.76
C LEU A 59 -3.27 -5.41 19.69
N ASP A 60 -4.28 -4.61 19.30
CA ASP A 60 -5.52 -4.42 20.05
C ASP A 60 -5.28 -4.08 21.54
N GLU A 61 -4.31 -3.20 21.81
CA GLU A 61 -3.90 -2.83 23.18
C GLU A 61 -3.34 -4.00 24.02
N GLY A 62 -2.96 -5.10 23.35
CA GLY A 62 -2.31 -6.23 24.00
C GLY A 62 -0.89 -5.92 24.48
N SER A 63 -0.26 -6.89 25.15
CA SER A 63 1.10 -6.76 25.63
C SER A 63 2.08 -6.48 24.50
N PRO A 64 3.01 -5.52 24.66
CA PRO A 64 4.05 -5.25 23.67
C PRO A 64 4.98 -6.46 23.48
N PHE A 65 5.40 -6.69 22.23
CA PHE A 65 6.36 -7.72 21.87
C PHE A 65 7.31 -7.19 20.78
N HIS A 66 8.43 -7.90 20.58
CA HIS A 66 9.36 -7.56 19.50
C HIS A 66 9.06 -8.38 18.24
N PRO A 67 9.26 -7.83 17.02
CA PRO A 67 9.19 -8.62 15.82
C PRO A 67 10.24 -9.73 15.84
N THR A 68 9.98 -10.83 15.16
CA THR A 68 10.96 -11.92 15.03
C THR A 68 12.00 -11.65 13.95
N ARG A 69 11.63 -10.83 12.97
CA ARG A 69 12.50 -10.39 11.88
C ARG A 69 12.17 -8.97 11.47
N VAL A 70 13.21 -8.25 11.08
CA VAL A 70 13.10 -6.88 10.55
C VAL A 70 14.04 -6.77 9.35
N HIS A 71 13.52 -6.29 8.24
CA HIS A 71 14.32 -5.94 7.06
C HIS A 71 13.75 -4.68 6.41
N ARG A 72 14.49 -4.08 5.49
CA ARG A 72 13.98 -2.98 4.67
C ARG A 72 13.26 -3.54 3.46
N GLU A 73 12.28 -2.82 2.97
CA GLU A 73 11.55 -3.15 1.75
C GLU A 73 12.49 -3.21 0.53
N GLY A 74 13.45 -2.28 0.44
CA GLY A 74 14.54 -2.34 -0.53
C GLY A 74 14.07 -2.33 -1.98
N ASP A 75 14.58 -3.28 -2.76
CA ASP A 75 14.32 -3.38 -4.19
C ASP A 75 13.13 -4.28 -4.54
N ASP A 76 12.30 -4.65 -3.55
CA ASP A 76 11.05 -5.38 -3.83
C ASP A 76 10.19 -4.59 -4.82
N PRO A 77 9.58 -5.25 -5.81
CA PRO A 77 8.75 -4.57 -6.81
C PRO A 77 7.62 -3.76 -6.22
N ILE A 78 7.41 -2.57 -6.75
CA ILE A 78 6.36 -1.64 -6.34
C ILE A 78 5.30 -1.56 -7.44
N ASP A 79 4.02 -1.71 -7.05
CA ASP A 79 2.86 -1.35 -7.86
C ASP A 79 2.40 0.06 -7.50
N LEU A 80 2.79 1.04 -8.29
CA LEU A 80 2.55 2.46 -8.05
C LEU A 80 1.39 2.98 -8.88
N ALA A 81 0.28 3.34 -8.26
CA ALA A 81 -0.76 4.12 -8.88
C ALA A 81 -0.54 5.62 -8.60
N ILE A 82 -0.53 6.44 -9.63
CA ILE A 82 -0.39 7.89 -9.54
C ILE A 82 -1.72 8.53 -9.91
N LEU A 83 -2.33 9.24 -8.97
CA LEU A 83 -3.54 10.02 -9.18
C LEU A 83 -3.20 11.50 -9.28
N LEU A 84 -3.47 12.10 -10.43
CA LEU A 84 -3.27 13.51 -10.72
C LEU A 84 -4.63 14.23 -10.58
N ASP A 85 -4.76 15.06 -9.58
CA ASP A 85 -5.96 15.89 -9.39
C ASP A 85 -5.88 17.09 -10.33
N ALA A 86 -6.56 16.98 -11.46
CA ALA A 86 -6.65 18.00 -12.50
C ALA A 86 -7.94 18.81 -12.43
N SER A 87 -8.66 18.77 -11.31
CA SER A 87 -9.90 19.51 -11.10
C SER A 87 -9.67 21.03 -10.96
N ASP A 88 -8.46 21.43 -10.57
CA ASP A 88 -8.04 22.82 -10.51
C ASP A 88 -7.01 23.13 -11.61
N ASP A 89 -7.38 23.99 -12.56
CA ASP A 89 -6.51 24.43 -13.65
C ASP A 89 -5.34 25.32 -13.19
N GLN A 90 -5.40 25.81 -11.96
CA GLN A 90 -4.31 26.55 -11.33
C GLN A 90 -3.25 25.64 -10.71
N ASN A 91 -3.50 24.33 -10.62
CA ASN A 91 -2.55 23.39 -10.07
C ASN A 91 -1.27 23.30 -10.95
N ILE A 92 -0.26 24.06 -10.55
CA ILE A 92 1.03 24.16 -11.27
C ILE A 92 1.80 22.84 -11.19
N LEU A 93 1.60 22.02 -10.15
CA LEU A 93 2.26 20.72 -10.01
C LEU A 93 1.88 19.80 -11.16
N ILE A 94 0.59 19.78 -11.51
CA ILE A 94 0.10 18.92 -12.61
C ILE A 94 0.73 19.29 -13.94
N LYS A 95 0.93 20.58 -14.21
CA LYS A 95 1.56 21.05 -15.46
C LYS A 95 3.00 20.55 -15.61
N ASN A 96 3.72 20.38 -14.51
CA ASN A 96 5.13 20.03 -14.50
C ASN A 96 5.39 18.54 -14.23
N ILE A 97 4.34 17.77 -13.89
CA ILE A 97 4.49 16.41 -13.37
C ILE A 97 5.14 15.46 -14.39
N GLY A 98 4.79 15.57 -15.68
CA GLY A 98 5.28 14.66 -16.72
C GLY A 98 6.80 14.65 -16.84
N ALA A 99 7.40 15.82 -17.06
CA ALA A 99 8.87 15.95 -17.17
C ALA A 99 9.57 15.56 -15.87
N THR A 100 8.89 15.69 -14.74
CA THR A 100 9.47 15.37 -13.43
C THR A 100 9.45 13.87 -13.16
N LEU A 101 8.38 13.17 -13.52
CA LEU A 101 8.29 11.71 -13.38
C LEU A 101 9.36 10.97 -14.17
N ASP A 102 9.72 11.47 -15.36
CA ASP A 102 10.81 10.90 -16.16
C ASP A 102 12.14 10.85 -15.38
N THR A 103 12.35 11.79 -14.45
CA THR A 103 13.57 11.84 -13.63
C THR A 103 13.66 10.74 -12.56
N LEU A 104 12.60 9.99 -12.33
CA LEU A 104 12.60 8.86 -11.39
C LEU A 104 13.31 7.63 -11.97
N ILE A 105 13.44 7.54 -13.28
CA ILE A 105 14.03 6.40 -13.98
C ILE A 105 15.51 6.66 -14.29
N PRO A 106 16.40 5.66 -14.14
CA PRO A 106 16.20 4.34 -13.48
C PRO A 106 16.53 4.35 -11.99
N SER A 107 16.89 5.50 -11.42
CA SER A 107 17.56 5.56 -10.10
C SER A 107 16.59 5.31 -8.93
N TYR A 108 15.31 5.54 -9.12
CA TYR A 108 14.28 5.43 -8.06
C TYR A 108 13.24 4.37 -8.38
N LEU A 109 12.77 4.31 -9.63
CA LEU A 109 11.88 3.26 -10.12
C LEU A 109 12.69 2.31 -11.01
N HIS A 110 12.50 1.02 -10.78
CA HIS A 110 13.22 -0.05 -11.46
C HIS A 110 12.34 -0.68 -12.55
N PRO A 111 12.91 -1.43 -13.50
CA PRO A 111 12.13 -2.07 -14.58
C PRO A 111 11.08 -3.07 -14.09
N GLU A 112 11.26 -3.63 -12.89
CA GLU A 112 10.36 -4.58 -12.23
C GLU A 112 9.19 -3.90 -11.54
N ASP A 113 9.27 -2.58 -11.33
CA ASP A 113 8.17 -1.79 -10.79
C ASP A 113 7.11 -1.59 -11.86
N HIS A 114 5.87 -1.52 -11.41
CA HIS A 114 4.72 -1.27 -12.28
C HIS A 114 4.07 0.07 -11.95
N VAL A 115 3.59 0.74 -12.97
CA VAL A 115 2.94 2.04 -12.81
C VAL A 115 1.57 2.07 -13.48
N SER A 116 0.66 2.80 -12.84
CA SER A 116 -0.66 3.13 -13.38
C SER A 116 -0.89 4.62 -13.21
N ILE A 117 -1.42 5.28 -14.23
CA ILE A 117 -1.60 6.73 -14.22
C ILE A 117 -3.06 7.09 -14.44
N PHE A 118 -3.57 7.90 -13.53
CA PHE A 118 -4.95 8.38 -13.49
C PHE A 118 -4.97 9.90 -13.39
N ALA A 119 -6.01 10.52 -13.91
CA ALA A 119 -6.36 11.89 -13.58
C ALA A 119 -7.78 11.96 -13.03
N LEU A 120 -7.98 12.86 -12.09
CA LEU A 120 -9.28 13.22 -11.56
C LEU A 120 -9.63 14.64 -12.01
N ASP A 121 -10.80 14.75 -12.61
CA ASP A 121 -11.47 16.01 -12.87
C ASP A 121 -12.90 15.82 -12.37
N CYS A 122 -13.96 16.11 -13.10
CA CYS A 122 -15.31 15.68 -12.70
C CYS A 122 -15.47 14.14 -12.66
N THR A 123 -14.64 13.43 -13.37
CA THR A 123 -14.63 11.96 -13.40
C THR A 123 -13.21 11.43 -13.35
N LEU A 124 -13.06 10.21 -12.85
CA LEU A 124 -11.78 9.50 -12.88
C LEU A 124 -11.45 9.07 -14.32
N ILE A 125 -10.29 9.49 -14.79
CA ILE A 125 -9.74 9.16 -16.10
C ILE A 125 -8.53 8.26 -15.90
N ARG A 126 -8.54 7.09 -16.54
CA ARG A 126 -7.41 6.17 -16.56
C ARG A 126 -6.71 6.25 -17.91
N SER A 127 -5.41 6.45 -17.90
CA SER A 127 -4.57 6.40 -19.06
C SER A 127 -3.96 5.02 -19.27
N PHE A 128 -3.07 4.67 -18.35
CA PHE A 128 -2.38 3.40 -18.35
C PHE A 128 -2.61 2.66 -17.05
N ASP A 129 -2.54 1.36 -17.13
CA ASP A 129 -2.78 0.46 -16.02
C ASP A 129 -1.77 -0.68 -16.09
N ASP A 130 -1.02 -0.89 -15.01
CA ASP A 130 -0.12 -2.02 -14.85
C ASP A 130 0.97 -2.12 -15.93
N LEU A 131 1.68 -1.04 -16.18
CA LEU A 131 2.80 -1.03 -17.11
C LEU A 131 4.15 -1.02 -16.38
N PRO A 132 5.19 -1.69 -16.94
CA PRO A 132 6.55 -1.56 -16.41
C PRO A 132 6.99 -0.11 -16.30
N ALA A 133 7.66 0.23 -15.18
CA ALA A 133 8.13 1.57 -14.91
C ALA A 133 9.34 1.91 -15.78
N ASN A 134 9.09 2.62 -16.88
CA ASN A 134 10.13 3.18 -17.74
C ASN A 134 9.73 4.57 -18.20
N ALA A 135 10.71 5.38 -18.63
CA ALA A 135 10.47 6.77 -19.00
C ALA A 135 9.44 6.93 -20.13
N ALA A 136 9.41 6.02 -21.10
CA ALA A 136 8.45 6.08 -22.20
C ALA A 136 7.02 5.86 -21.71
N ASN A 137 6.79 4.86 -20.85
CA ASN A 137 5.49 4.56 -20.28
C ASN A 137 5.00 5.70 -19.38
N LEU A 138 5.87 6.24 -18.51
CA LEU A 138 5.52 7.38 -17.66
C LEU A 138 5.14 8.61 -18.49
N HIS A 139 5.98 8.96 -19.47
CA HIS A 139 5.71 10.11 -20.35
C HIS A 139 4.42 9.95 -21.14
N LEU A 140 4.23 8.79 -21.79
CA LEU A 140 3.00 8.49 -22.56
C LEU A 140 1.77 8.48 -21.65
N GLY A 141 1.88 7.91 -20.46
CA GLY A 141 0.78 7.82 -19.51
C GLY A 141 0.29 9.18 -19.05
N VAL A 142 1.21 10.04 -18.63
CA VAL A 142 0.87 11.42 -18.21
C VAL A 142 0.34 12.22 -19.37
N THR A 143 1.00 12.17 -20.53
CA THR A 143 0.55 12.91 -21.73
C THR A 143 -0.87 12.48 -22.14
N ALA A 144 -1.13 11.18 -22.17
CA ALA A 144 -2.43 10.66 -22.59
C ALA A 144 -3.56 11.05 -21.61
N VAL A 145 -3.30 11.04 -20.29
CA VAL A 145 -4.31 11.41 -19.30
C VAL A 145 -4.59 12.91 -19.31
N LEU A 146 -3.55 13.74 -19.43
CA LEU A 146 -3.68 15.20 -19.44
C LEU A 146 -4.18 15.74 -20.79
N ALA A 147 -4.01 15.01 -21.89
CA ALA A 147 -4.59 15.34 -23.19
C ALA A 147 -5.99 14.73 -23.41
N SER A 148 -6.55 14.07 -22.40
CA SER A 148 -7.85 13.42 -22.51
C SER A 148 -8.97 14.43 -22.82
N PRO A 149 -9.83 14.19 -23.81
CA PRO A 149 -10.98 15.03 -24.08
C PRO A 149 -12.06 14.98 -22.98
N LYS A 150 -11.88 14.07 -21.99
CA LYS A 150 -12.74 14.00 -20.80
C LYS A 150 -12.33 15.02 -19.74
N LEU A 151 -11.11 15.59 -19.82
CA LEU A 151 -10.76 16.74 -18.99
C LEU A 151 -11.54 17.96 -19.49
N HIS A 152 -12.15 18.65 -18.56
CA HIS A 152 -12.88 19.86 -18.89
C HIS A 152 -11.89 20.98 -19.21
N GLY A 153 -12.05 21.62 -20.35
CA GLY A 153 -11.27 22.83 -20.66
C GLY A 153 -11.64 23.99 -19.74
N THR A 154 -10.76 24.98 -19.65
CA THR A 154 -10.79 26.14 -18.73
C THR A 154 -12.12 26.90 -18.58
N LYS A 155 -13.13 26.62 -19.39
CA LYS A 155 -14.44 27.29 -19.33
C LYS A 155 -15.47 26.63 -18.39
N ILE A 156 -15.21 25.47 -17.84
CA ILE A 156 -16.18 24.67 -17.08
C ILE A 156 -15.68 24.29 -15.68
N HIS A 157 -14.45 24.65 -15.32
CA HIS A 157 -13.83 24.29 -14.04
C HIS A 157 -14.62 24.65 -12.79
N SER A 158 -15.38 25.73 -12.82
CA SER A 158 -16.24 26.09 -11.69
C SER A 158 -17.34 25.07 -11.38
N ALA A 159 -17.69 24.22 -12.34
CA ALA A 159 -18.71 23.19 -12.15
C ALA A 159 -18.14 21.91 -11.49
N CYS A 160 -16.87 21.55 -11.80
CA CYS A 160 -16.23 20.37 -11.22
C CYS A 160 -15.72 20.60 -9.80
N ALA A 161 -15.23 21.81 -9.49
CA ALA A 161 -14.71 22.13 -8.16
C ALA A 161 -15.72 21.89 -7.01
N ASN A 162 -17.02 21.92 -7.32
CA ASN A 162 -18.10 21.63 -6.37
C ASN A 162 -18.60 20.17 -6.43
N GLN A 163 -17.99 19.33 -7.25
CA GLN A 163 -18.36 17.90 -7.44
C GLN A 163 -17.12 17.03 -7.53
N LEU A 164 -16.11 17.33 -6.73
CA LEU A 164 -14.87 16.57 -6.69
C LEU A 164 -15.06 15.33 -5.83
N HIS A 165 -14.88 14.17 -6.44
CA HIS A 165 -15.04 12.85 -5.85
C HIS A 165 -13.67 12.21 -5.57
N LEU A 166 -12.84 12.86 -4.73
CA LEU A 166 -11.46 12.43 -4.49
C LEU A 166 -11.40 11.07 -3.78
N TRP A 167 -12.23 10.88 -2.73
CA TRP A 167 -12.25 9.61 -1.98
C TRP A 167 -12.77 8.47 -2.83
N ASP A 168 -13.82 8.69 -3.62
CA ASP A 168 -14.36 7.67 -4.55
C ASP A 168 -13.34 7.29 -5.62
N ALA A 169 -12.57 8.27 -6.13
CA ALA A 169 -11.50 8.02 -7.11
C ALA A 169 -10.37 7.17 -6.50
N MET A 170 -9.91 7.52 -5.30
CA MET A 170 -8.90 6.75 -4.59
C MET A 170 -9.39 5.34 -4.23
N ALA A 171 -10.63 5.20 -3.78
CA ALA A 171 -11.22 3.88 -3.52
C ALA A 171 -11.27 3.03 -4.80
N ARG A 172 -11.67 3.61 -5.92
CA ARG A 172 -11.72 2.91 -7.21
C ARG A 172 -10.34 2.43 -7.67
N ILE A 173 -9.31 3.25 -7.51
CA ILE A 173 -7.92 2.89 -7.82
C ILE A 173 -7.46 1.78 -6.89
N SER A 174 -7.75 1.89 -5.59
CA SER A 174 -7.35 0.92 -4.57
C SER A 174 -7.93 -0.47 -4.82
N VAL A 175 -9.18 -0.57 -5.26
CA VAL A 175 -9.78 -1.86 -5.69
C VAL A 175 -8.99 -2.48 -6.85
N GLY A 176 -8.50 -1.67 -7.79
CA GLY A 176 -7.63 -2.15 -8.86
C GLY A 176 -6.27 -2.63 -8.36
N LEU A 177 -5.65 -1.87 -7.46
CA LEU A 177 -4.37 -2.24 -6.85
C LEU A 177 -4.47 -3.51 -6.00
N ALA A 178 -5.58 -3.73 -5.31
CA ALA A 178 -5.80 -4.90 -4.45
C ALA A 178 -5.63 -6.24 -5.18
N THR A 179 -5.85 -6.25 -6.49
CA THR A 179 -5.72 -7.47 -7.31
C THR A 179 -4.29 -7.77 -7.75
N ARG A 180 -3.33 -6.91 -7.42
CA ARG A 180 -1.95 -7.02 -7.90
C ARG A 180 -1.01 -7.59 -6.85
N PRO A 181 0.01 -8.34 -7.27
CA PRO A 181 1.06 -8.77 -6.37
C PRO A 181 1.98 -7.59 -6.00
N GLY A 182 2.81 -7.77 -4.98
CA GLY A 182 3.85 -6.81 -4.64
C GLY A 182 3.44 -5.73 -3.66
N ARG A 183 4.21 -4.65 -3.62
CA ARG A 183 4.04 -3.52 -2.71
C ARG A 183 3.15 -2.46 -3.34
N ARG A 184 1.92 -2.37 -2.88
CA ARG A 184 0.88 -1.51 -3.45
C ARG A 184 0.95 -0.12 -2.86
N VAL A 185 1.03 0.87 -3.74
CA VAL A 185 1.18 2.28 -3.36
C VAL A 185 0.26 3.15 -4.19
N LEU A 186 -0.48 4.01 -3.53
CA LEU A 186 -1.23 5.10 -4.15
C LEU A 186 -0.53 6.42 -3.83
N LEU A 187 -0.08 7.12 -4.87
CA LEU A 187 0.46 8.48 -4.78
C LEU A 187 -0.55 9.46 -5.36
N ALA A 188 -1.11 10.31 -4.52
CA ALA A 188 -2.01 11.37 -4.96
C ALA A 188 -1.26 12.70 -5.08
N VAL A 189 -1.46 13.41 -6.19
CA VAL A 189 -1.01 14.80 -6.39
C VAL A 189 -2.25 15.66 -6.37
N SER A 190 -2.61 16.18 -5.18
CA SER A 190 -3.89 16.86 -4.91
C SER A 190 -3.74 17.81 -3.74
N ASP A 191 -4.62 18.79 -3.64
CA ASP A 191 -4.77 19.62 -2.45
C ASP A 191 -5.53 18.91 -1.31
N GLY A 192 -6.11 17.74 -1.59
CA GLY A 192 -6.81 16.92 -0.60
C GLY A 192 -8.27 17.31 -0.38
N ARG A 193 -8.82 18.21 -1.18
CA ARG A 193 -10.24 18.57 -1.08
C ARG A 193 -11.11 17.49 -1.70
N ASP A 194 -12.13 17.10 -0.96
CA ASP A 194 -13.24 16.27 -1.44
C ASP A 194 -14.54 16.99 -1.17
N THR A 195 -15.44 17.05 -2.15
CA THR A 195 -16.69 17.82 -2.02
C THR A 195 -17.94 16.99 -2.26
N ALA A 196 -17.80 15.84 -2.89
CA ALA A 196 -18.97 15.10 -3.38
C ALA A 196 -18.82 13.58 -3.36
N SER A 197 -17.77 13.00 -2.78
CA SER A 197 -17.65 11.56 -2.68
C SER A 197 -18.80 10.94 -1.87
N THR A 198 -19.22 9.77 -2.32
CA THR A 198 -20.16 8.92 -1.57
C THR A 198 -19.45 8.19 -0.45
N SER A 199 -18.22 7.74 -0.72
CA SER A 199 -17.33 7.13 0.26
C SER A 199 -16.84 8.16 1.26
N LYS A 200 -16.80 7.78 2.54
CA LYS A 200 -16.19 8.60 3.58
C LYS A 200 -14.70 8.29 3.68
N GLU A 201 -13.93 9.20 4.26
CA GLU A 201 -12.51 9.02 4.55
C GLU A 201 -12.25 7.76 5.36
N TYR A 202 -13.13 7.44 6.30
CA TYR A 202 -13.05 6.22 7.11
C TYR A 202 -13.18 4.95 6.28
N ASP A 203 -14.15 4.89 5.34
CA ASP A 203 -14.36 3.73 4.48
C ASP A 203 -13.15 3.51 3.56
N LEU A 204 -12.59 4.62 3.04
CA LEU A 204 -11.37 4.59 2.24
C LEU A 204 -10.17 4.11 3.08
N SER A 205 -10.01 4.61 4.31
CA SER A 205 -8.94 4.17 5.21
C SER A 205 -9.04 2.68 5.53
N GLN A 206 -10.24 2.18 5.77
CA GLN A 206 -10.45 0.73 5.95
C GLN A 206 -10.06 -0.08 4.71
N LEU A 207 -10.44 0.37 3.52
CA LEU A 207 -10.07 -0.29 2.27
C LEU A 207 -8.56 -0.31 2.08
N LEU A 208 -7.88 0.83 2.23
CA LEU A 208 -6.43 0.94 2.11
C LEU A 208 -5.70 0.02 3.10
N SER A 209 -6.14 0.04 4.36
CA SER A 209 -5.58 -0.81 5.42
C SER A 209 -5.81 -2.30 5.13
N SER A 210 -7.04 -2.67 4.71
CA SER A 210 -7.40 -4.06 4.42
C SER A 210 -6.59 -4.64 3.28
N GLU A 211 -6.28 -3.85 2.29
CA GLU A 211 -5.52 -4.26 1.11
C GLU A 211 -4.02 -3.96 1.23
N SER A 212 -3.56 -3.48 2.39
CA SER A 212 -2.16 -3.11 2.65
C SER A 212 -1.61 -2.13 1.59
N ILE A 213 -2.42 -1.13 1.22
CA ILE A 213 -2.04 -0.09 0.25
C ILE A 213 -1.52 1.11 1.01
N ALA A 214 -0.28 1.51 0.75
CA ALA A 214 0.29 2.73 1.30
C ALA A 214 -0.21 3.95 0.54
N LEU A 215 -0.64 4.99 1.26
CA LEU A 215 -1.08 6.25 0.67
C LEU A 215 -0.09 7.37 0.92
N PHE A 216 0.47 7.93 -0.14
CA PHE A 216 1.30 9.13 -0.11
C PHE A 216 0.62 10.25 -0.88
N ALA A 217 0.90 11.50 -0.48
CA ALA A 217 0.41 12.66 -1.22
C ALA A 217 1.48 13.73 -1.42
N LEU A 218 1.49 14.30 -2.61
CA LEU A 218 2.15 15.59 -2.89
C LEU A 218 1.07 16.67 -2.86
N GLN A 219 1.14 17.52 -1.86
CA GLN A 219 0.11 18.51 -1.60
C GLN A 219 0.58 19.90 -2.04
N ASP A 220 -0.20 20.54 -2.90
CA ASP A 220 0.13 21.88 -3.42
C ASP A 220 0.16 22.93 -2.31
N THR A 221 1.30 23.58 -2.13
CA THR A 221 1.47 24.64 -1.12
C THR A 221 0.86 25.96 -1.51
N PHE A 222 0.57 26.20 -2.79
CA PHE A 222 -0.07 27.44 -3.24
C PHE A 222 -1.55 27.52 -2.87
N SER A 223 -2.21 26.38 -2.75
CA SER A 223 -3.57 26.30 -2.22
C SER A 223 -3.62 26.53 -0.71
N PHE A 224 -2.46 26.60 -0.05
CA PHE A 224 -2.30 26.70 1.39
C PHE A 224 -2.12 28.13 1.85
N ASN A 225 -3.18 28.77 2.30
CA ASN A 225 -3.07 30.00 3.12
C ASN A 225 -2.96 29.71 4.62
N GLY A 226 -2.65 28.49 5.01
CA GLY A 226 -2.59 28.02 6.39
C GLY A 226 -1.17 27.78 6.90
N ASN A 227 -0.95 28.03 8.21
CA ASN A 227 0.32 27.84 8.90
C ASN A 227 0.75 26.36 8.89
N PHE A 228 1.60 25.98 7.95
CA PHE A 228 2.20 24.62 7.84
C PHE A 228 3.25 24.32 8.91
N ALA A 229 3.36 25.15 9.96
CA ALA A 229 4.42 25.06 10.97
C ALA A 229 4.17 24.05 12.09
N THR A 230 3.11 23.23 12.02
CA THR A 230 2.92 22.18 13.02
C THR A 230 3.71 20.93 12.66
N SER A 231 4.72 20.64 13.48
CA SER A 231 5.53 19.43 13.35
C SER A 231 4.65 18.17 13.40
N LEU A 232 5.00 17.13 12.64
CA LEU A 232 4.31 15.82 12.65
C LEU A 232 4.18 15.23 14.07
N SER A 233 5.02 15.66 15.03
CA SER A 233 5.00 15.24 16.44
C SER A 233 3.82 15.84 17.23
N GLU A 234 3.32 17.01 16.86
CA GLU A 234 2.19 17.64 17.56
C GLU A 234 0.85 17.00 17.23
N THR A 235 0.74 16.38 16.04
CA THR A 235 -0.51 15.78 15.57
C THR A 235 -0.98 14.60 16.42
N ARG A 236 -0.07 13.89 17.12
CA ARG A 236 -0.45 12.79 18.04
C ARG A 236 -0.97 13.27 19.39
N LEU A 237 -0.51 14.41 19.85
CA LEU A 237 -0.92 14.97 21.16
C LEU A 237 -2.20 15.82 21.05
N SER A 238 -2.47 16.46 19.92
CA SER A 238 -3.62 17.34 19.76
C SER A 238 -4.94 16.62 19.47
N ARG A 239 -4.93 15.31 19.22
CA ARG A 239 -6.18 14.51 19.04
C ARG A 239 -7.17 14.57 20.22
N HIS A 240 -6.71 14.99 21.40
CA HIS A 240 -7.57 15.04 22.59
C HIS A 240 -8.15 16.41 22.91
N PHE A 241 -7.73 17.49 22.24
CA PHE A 241 -8.10 18.84 22.64
C PHE A 241 -8.63 19.78 21.53
N ALA A 242 -8.61 19.39 20.27
CA ALA A 242 -9.10 20.25 19.20
C ALA A 242 -10.58 19.94 18.87
N MET A 243 -11.49 20.57 19.59
CA MET A 243 -12.85 20.82 19.09
C MET A 243 -12.79 21.96 18.05
N GLY A 244 -11.99 21.82 17.01
CA GLY A 244 -11.91 22.69 15.86
C GLY A 244 -12.39 21.93 14.63
N THR A 245 -13.10 22.60 13.74
CA THR A 245 -13.46 22.06 12.42
C THR A 245 -12.19 21.60 11.72
N ASP A 246 -12.00 20.27 11.61
CA ASP A 246 -10.89 19.69 10.88
C ASP A 246 -10.97 20.22 9.44
N SER A 247 -9.90 20.84 8.97
CA SER A 247 -9.82 21.24 7.57
C SER A 247 -9.74 19.98 6.70
N SER A 248 -10.21 20.03 5.46
CA SER A 248 -10.08 18.90 4.51
C SER A 248 -8.62 18.46 4.35
N GLU A 249 -7.69 19.37 4.55
CA GLU A 249 -6.25 19.16 4.49
C GLU A 249 -5.74 18.31 5.65
N ASP A 250 -6.26 18.54 6.86
CA ASP A 250 -5.92 17.75 8.03
C ASP A 250 -6.46 16.31 7.90
N ILE A 251 -7.68 16.17 7.38
CA ILE A 251 -8.28 14.86 7.08
C ILE A 251 -7.43 14.09 6.07
N PHE A 252 -7.01 14.74 4.98
CA PHE A 252 -6.19 14.09 3.96
C PHE A 252 -4.81 13.68 4.49
N ARG A 253 -4.18 14.53 5.28
CA ARG A 253 -2.92 14.21 5.94
C ARG A 253 -3.08 13.02 6.89
N GLU A 254 -4.13 13.03 7.71
CA GLU A 254 -4.42 11.93 8.63
C GLU A 254 -4.67 10.62 7.88
N LEU A 255 -5.42 10.67 6.78
CA LEU A 255 -5.65 9.52 5.92
C LEU A 255 -4.35 8.91 5.39
N CYS A 256 -3.40 9.73 4.92
CA CYS A 256 -2.08 9.27 4.49
C CYS A 256 -1.30 8.62 5.64
N GLN A 257 -1.28 9.28 6.81
CA GLN A 257 -0.54 8.79 7.97
C GLN A 257 -1.09 7.48 8.54
N ASN A 258 -2.40 7.32 8.53
CA ASN A 258 -3.07 6.12 9.00
C ASN A 258 -2.92 4.94 8.04
N ASN A 259 -2.48 5.19 6.79
CA ASN A 259 -2.30 4.17 5.77
C ASN A 259 -0.84 4.08 5.29
N GLY A 260 0.11 4.17 6.21
CA GLY A 260 1.51 3.83 6.00
C GLY A 260 2.33 4.80 5.16
N GLY A 261 1.81 6.00 4.91
CA GLY A 261 2.47 7.05 4.17
C GLY A 261 2.46 8.40 4.87
N THR A 262 2.52 9.46 4.10
CA THR A 262 2.49 10.85 4.60
C THR A 262 2.16 11.80 3.46
N THR A 263 1.83 13.05 3.81
CA THR A 263 1.73 14.16 2.86
C THR A 263 3.04 14.93 2.81
N LEU A 264 3.47 15.33 1.62
CA LEU A 264 4.61 16.22 1.41
C LEU A 264 4.10 17.53 0.82
N PRO A 265 4.19 18.64 1.57
CA PRO A 265 3.95 19.97 1.02
C PRO A 265 4.90 20.22 -0.14
N THR A 266 4.35 20.56 -1.30
CA THR A 266 5.11 20.58 -2.54
C THR A 266 4.85 21.87 -3.29
N SER A 267 5.95 22.60 -3.56
CA SER A 267 5.98 23.67 -4.54
C SER A 267 6.46 23.14 -5.90
N PRO A 268 6.28 23.87 -7.00
CA PRO A 268 6.85 23.47 -8.30
C PRO A 268 8.35 23.21 -8.26
N ASP A 269 9.10 23.99 -7.48
CA ASP A 269 10.54 23.85 -7.33
C ASP A 269 10.93 22.59 -6.53
N ASP A 270 10.05 22.16 -5.63
CA ASP A 270 10.25 21.00 -4.77
C ASP A 270 9.73 19.69 -5.38
N LEU A 271 8.93 19.76 -6.44
CA LEU A 271 8.23 18.63 -7.01
C LEU A 271 9.15 17.44 -7.31
N LYS A 272 10.28 17.70 -7.98
CA LYS A 272 11.26 16.64 -8.28
C LYS A 272 11.81 16.00 -7.01
N ARG A 273 12.23 16.81 -6.05
CA ARG A 273 12.80 16.35 -4.78
C ARG A 273 11.77 15.53 -3.99
N ASN A 274 10.54 16.00 -3.93
CA ASN A 274 9.50 15.35 -3.16
C ASN A 274 9.03 14.04 -3.81
N LEU A 275 8.96 13.95 -5.14
CA LEU A 275 8.75 12.68 -5.83
C LEU A 275 9.86 11.66 -5.52
N GLN A 276 11.10 12.09 -5.57
CA GLN A 276 12.25 11.24 -5.23
C GLN A 276 12.20 10.81 -3.76
N ASN A 277 11.82 11.72 -2.86
CA ASN A 277 11.67 11.42 -1.44
C ASN A 277 10.58 10.38 -1.19
N VAL A 278 9.43 10.43 -1.87
CA VAL A 278 8.37 9.42 -1.74
C VAL A 278 8.92 8.03 -2.06
N ILE A 279 9.59 7.86 -3.21
CA ILE A 279 10.13 6.56 -3.60
C ILE A 279 11.24 6.12 -2.62
N THR A 280 12.08 7.06 -2.19
CA THR A 280 13.12 6.78 -1.19
C THR A 280 12.51 6.32 0.14
N MET A 281 11.46 6.97 0.62
CA MET A 281 10.75 6.58 1.83
C MET A 281 10.14 5.19 1.68
N LEU A 282 9.52 4.88 0.54
CA LEU A 282 8.98 3.56 0.23
C LEU A 282 10.06 2.48 0.30
N ARG A 283 11.17 2.65 -0.41
CA ARG A 283 12.29 1.70 -0.42
C ARG A 283 12.92 1.50 0.97
N ASN A 284 12.82 2.48 1.84
CA ASN A 284 13.41 2.46 3.18
C ASN A 284 12.42 2.09 4.29
N ARG A 285 11.16 1.77 3.96
CA ARG A 285 10.23 1.24 4.97
C ARG A 285 10.78 -0.06 5.56
N TYR A 286 10.45 -0.28 6.81
CA TYR A 286 10.75 -1.53 7.49
C TYR A 286 9.61 -2.51 7.30
N ILE A 287 9.93 -3.76 7.06
CA ILE A 287 8.98 -4.87 7.14
C ILE A 287 9.21 -5.55 8.48
N LEU A 288 8.24 -5.42 9.37
CA LEU A 288 8.26 -6.08 10.67
C LEU A 288 7.52 -7.41 10.56
N GLU A 289 8.21 -8.51 10.86
CA GLU A 289 7.64 -9.85 10.74
C GLU A 289 7.49 -10.49 12.12
N PHE A 290 6.36 -11.14 12.34
CA PHE A 290 6.11 -11.92 13.55
C PHE A 290 5.10 -13.05 13.28
N PRO A 291 5.14 -14.16 14.07
CA PRO A 291 4.19 -15.23 13.93
C PRO A 291 2.78 -14.77 14.29
N ARG A 292 1.79 -15.26 13.54
CA ARG A 292 0.40 -15.04 13.90
C ARG A 292 0.10 -15.62 15.28
N ALA A 293 -0.64 -14.89 16.12
CA ALA A 293 -1.15 -15.42 17.38
C ALA A 293 -2.12 -16.57 17.14
N ASN A 294 -2.06 -17.61 17.98
CA ASN A 294 -2.92 -18.78 17.84
C ASN A 294 -4.42 -18.48 18.07
N ASN A 295 -4.71 -17.36 18.76
CA ASN A 295 -6.06 -16.91 19.10
C ASN A 295 -6.51 -15.70 18.28
N SER A 296 -5.84 -15.41 17.15
CA SER A 296 -6.19 -14.25 16.32
C SER A 296 -7.51 -14.47 15.62
N GLU A 297 -8.46 -13.58 15.85
CA GLU A 297 -9.69 -13.51 15.06
C GLU A 297 -9.40 -12.88 13.70
N PRO A 298 -10.15 -13.26 12.65
CA PRO A 298 -10.04 -12.59 11.36
C PRO A 298 -10.57 -11.16 11.44
N GLY A 299 -9.95 -10.23 10.72
CA GLY A 299 -10.44 -8.87 10.60
C GLY A 299 -9.34 -7.82 10.73
N LEU A 300 -9.76 -6.57 10.83
CA LEU A 300 -8.88 -5.44 11.09
C LEU A 300 -8.49 -5.38 12.56
N HIS A 301 -7.21 -5.24 12.83
CA HIS A 301 -6.65 -5.09 14.17
C HIS A 301 -5.99 -3.73 14.32
N ASN A 302 -6.14 -3.16 15.50
CA ASN A 302 -5.43 -1.94 15.85
C ASN A 302 -3.97 -2.28 16.17
N ILE A 303 -3.04 -1.68 15.42
CA ILE A 303 -1.62 -1.91 15.57
C ILE A 303 -0.97 -0.65 16.11
N ASN A 304 -0.10 -0.83 17.06
CA ASN A 304 0.76 0.23 17.53
C ASN A 304 2.23 -0.23 17.44
N VAL A 305 3.04 0.55 16.71
CA VAL A 305 4.49 0.34 16.62
C VAL A 305 5.19 1.52 17.25
N THR A 306 6.12 1.24 18.15
CA THR A 306 6.92 2.25 18.82
C THR A 306 8.40 1.92 18.78
N ILE A 307 9.23 2.96 18.82
CA ILE A 307 10.70 2.87 18.96
C ILE A 307 11.15 3.81 20.10
N PRO A 308 12.37 3.66 20.63
CA PRO A 308 12.87 4.51 21.72
C PRO A 308 12.99 5.98 21.36
N ASP A 309 13.07 6.35 20.09
CA ASP A 309 13.15 7.75 19.64
C ASP A 309 11.76 8.41 19.69
N PRO A 310 11.49 9.32 20.64
CA PRO A 310 10.18 9.96 20.76
C PRO A 310 9.90 10.99 19.67
N THR A 311 10.91 11.39 18.89
CA THR A 311 10.78 12.36 17.78
C THR A 311 10.49 11.68 16.45
N ALA A 312 10.55 10.36 16.40
CA ALA A 312 10.28 9.61 15.19
C ALA A 312 8.80 9.68 14.81
N PHE A 313 8.56 9.95 13.54
CA PHE A 313 7.28 9.75 12.91
C PHE A 313 7.17 8.30 12.43
N ILE A 314 6.11 7.61 12.81
CA ILE A 314 5.86 6.22 12.45
C ILE A 314 4.48 6.13 11.80
N ALA A 315 4.44 5.62 10.55
CA ALA A 315 3.20 5.30 9.85
C ALA A 315 3.23 3.83 9.42
N ILE A 316 2.15 3.13 9.68
CA ILE A 316 1.99 1.71 9.36
C ILE A 316 0.85 1.52 8.39
N THR A 317 1.02 0.64 7.41
CA THR A 317 -0.12 0.08 6.68
C THR A 317 -0.86 -0.90 7.58
N GLY A 318 -2.18 -0.92 7.47
CA GLY A 318 -2.99 -1.80 8.30
C GLY A 318 -2.62 -3.27 8.19
N VAL A 319 -2.99 -4.05 9.20
CA VAL A 319 -2.90 -5.51 9.16
C VAL A 319 -4.29 -6.10 9.18
N ILE A 320 -4.58 -6.87 8.16
CA ILE A 320 -5.65 -7.86 8.23
C ILE A 320 -5.03 -9.17 8.67
N VAL A 321 -5.70 -9.84 9.59
CA VAL A 321 -5.43 -11.25 9.87
C VAL A 321 -6.27 -12.06 8.88
N PRO A 322 -5.69 -12.57 7.79
CA PRO A 322 -6.42 -13.34 6.81
C PRO A 322 -6.89 -14.66 7.44
N LEU A 323 -8.03 -15.15 6.98
CA LEU A 323 -8.46 -16.51 7.32
C LEU A 323 -7.41 -17.52 6.85
N PRO A 324 -7.17 -18.58 7.62
CA PRO A 324 -6.34 -19.67 7.15
C PRO A 324 -6.87 -20.21 5.83
N ASP A 325 -6.00 -20.44 4.85
CA ASP A 325 -6.39 -21.10 3.61
C ASP A 325 -6.74 -22.57 3.90
N THR A 326 -8.03 -22.88 3.88
CA THR A 326 -8.54 -24.22 4.18
C THR A 326 -8.05 -25.28 3.22
N LYS A 327 -7.70 -24.91 1.97
CA LYS A 327 -7.13 -25.82 0.98
C LYS A 327 -5.69 -26.18 1.34
N LEU A 328 -4.89 -25.20 1.75
CA LEU A 328 -3.53 -25.45 2.22
C LEU A 328 -3.51 -26.26 3.51
N LEU A 329 -4.44 -26.00 4.43
CA LEU A 329 -4.54 -26.76 5.68
C LEU A 329 -5.02 -28.19 5.47
N ALA A 330 -5.79 -28.45 4.43
CA ALA A 330 -6.27 -29.79 4.06
C ALA A 330 -5.26 -30.59 3.23
N ASP A 331 -4.22 -29.96 2.69
CA ASP A 331 -3.18 -30.63 1.92
C ASP A 331 -2.26 -31.43 2.87
N PRO A 332 -2.20 -32.78 2.74
CA PRO A 332 -1.38 -33.63 3.61
C PRO A 332 0.13 -33.38 3.48
N THR A 333 0.56 -32.66 2.41
CA THR A 333 1.97 -32.28 2.21
C THR A 333 2.31 -30.94 2.88
N THR A 334 1.32 -30.23 3.44
CA THR A 334 1.51 -28.96 4.13
C THR A 334 2.00 -29.19 5.56
N VAL A 335 3.18 -28.65 5.88
CA VAL A 335 3.73 -28.67 7.23
C VAL A 335 3.61 -27.27 7.81
N PRO A 336 2.80 -27.07 8.88
CA PRO A 336 2.76 -25.79 9.57
C PRO A 336 4.10 -25.51 10.25
N THR A 337 4.60 -24.29 10.18
CA THR A 337 5.73 -23.87 11.00
C THR A 337 5.30 -23.86 12.46
N THR A 338 5.96 -24.67 13.27
CA THR A 338 5.63 -24.86 14.69
C THR A 338 6.28 -23.81 15.61
N THR A 339 6.72 -22.67 15.10
CA THR A 339 7.28 -21.63 15.96
C THR A 339 6.19 -21.12 16.89
N PRO A 340 6.31 -21.34 18.21
CA PRO A 340 5.28 -20.90 19.14
C PRO A 340 5.18 -19.39 19.08
N SER A 341 3.97 -18.88 18.87
CA SER A 341 3.71 -17.46 18.87
C SER A 341 3.73 -16.95 20.32
N GLN A 342 4.57 -15.96 20.58
CA GLN A 342 4.52 -15.18 21.82
C GLN A 342 3.55 -14.00 21.71
N VAL A 343 2.94 -13.83 20.54
CA VAL A 343 2.04 -12.72 20.23
C VAL A 343 0.68 -12.98 20.87
N ILE A 344 0.21 -12.04 21.64
CA ILE A 344 -1.11 -12.05 22.28
C ILE A 344 -1.87 -10.83 21.78
N PHE A 345 -3.02 -11.07 21.13
CA PHE A 345 -3.95 -10.00 20.83
C PHE A 345 -4.62 -9.52 22.12
N GLY A 346 -4.79 -8.21 22.24
CA GLY A 346 -5.60 -7.63 23.29
C GLY A 346 -7.11 -7.89 23.07
N ASN A 347 -7.93 -7.24 23.86
CA ASN A 347 -9.38 -7.36 23.72
C ASN A 347 -9.83 -6.58 22.48
N HIS A 348 -10.21 -7.30 21.44
CA HIS A 348 -10.86 -6.71 20.28
C HIS A 348 -12.22 -6.16 20.73
N ARG A 349 -12.43 -4.85 20.60
CA ARG A 349 -13.77 -4.26 20.73
C ARG A 349 -14.44 -4.31 19.36
N PRO A 350 -15.41 -5.21 19.14
CA PRO A 350 -16.19 -5.15 17.91
C PRO A 350 -16.88 -3.79 17.87
N LEU A 351 -16.71 -3.06 16.77
CA LEU A 351 -17.50 -1.86 16.50
C LEU A 351 -18.95 -2.35 16.34
N HIS A 352 -19.73 -2.21 17.40
CA HIS A 352 -21.17 -2.42 17.28
C HIS A 352 -21.70 -1.36 16.32
N PRO A 353 -22.41 -1.74 15.27
CA PRO A 353 -23.12 -0.76 14.47
C PRO A 353 -23.99 0.05 15.45
N THR A 354 -23.84 1.36 15.41
CA THR A 354 -24.65 2.28 16.22
C THR A 354 -26.12 1.92 15.93
N GLN A 355 -26.83 1.37 16.90
CA GLN A 355 -28.26 1.18 16.76
C GLN A 355 -28.84 2.58 16.53
N GLU A 356 -29.38 2.80 15.34
CA GLU A 356 -30.17 3.98 15.07
C GLU A 356 -31.29 4.03 16.12
N PRO A 357 -31.53 5.16 16.80
CA PRO A 357 -32.67 5.31 17.68
C PRO A 357 -33.90 5.11 16.82
N HIS A 358 -34.67 4.06 17.11
CA HIS A 358 -35.98 3.88 16.53
C HIS A 358 -36.87 5.07 16.93
N PRO A 359 -37.72 5.57 16.01
CA PRO A 359 -38.57 6.74 16.20
C PRO A 359 -39.61 6.56 17.31
#